data_d4c832491b81b58e1699f2b54dc4dde4
#
_entry.id   d4c832491b81b58e1699f2b54dc4dde4
#
_cell.length_a   1.000
_cell.length_b   1.000
_cell.length_c   1.000
_cell.angle_alpha   90.00
_cell.angle_beta   90.00
_cell.angle_gamma   90.00
#
_symmetry.space_group_name_H-M   'P 1'
#
loop_
_entity.id
_entity.type
_entity.pdbx_description
1 polymer ?
#
loop_
_entity_poly.entity_id
_entity_poly.type
_entity_poly.pdbx_seq_one_letter_code
_entity_poly.pdbx_strand_id
1 'polypeptide(L)'
;MKGISSLERLRESLRPLRAQVVQHKVYGAIETLEDLRIFMEHHVFAVWDFMSLLKALQRDLTCVEIPWVPQGHRLSRRLINEIVLEEESDEETGGGYISHFELYRAAMEQCGADISRVDSFLEALRRGNDMD
;
A
#
# COMPACT_ATOMS: atom_id res chain seq x y z
N MET A 1 9.77 9.31 37.76
CA MET A 1 9.55 8.23 36.76
C MET A 1 9.00 8.85 35.48
N LYS A 2 9.75 8.81 34.36
CA LYS A 2 9.25 9.27 33.07
C LYS A 2 8.18 8.26 32.64
N GLY A 3 6.93 8.70 32.47
CA GLY A 3 5.86 7.85 31.98
C GLY A 3 6.17 7.40 30.55
N ILE A 4 5.80 6.16 30.21
CA ILE A 4 5.92 5.60 28.85
C ILE A 4 5.18 6.52 27.88
N SER A 5 5.87 6.96 26.80
CA SER A 5 5.28 7.83 25.79
C SER A 5 4.11 7.15 25.06
N SER A 6 3.21 7.94 24.46
CA SER A 6 2.09 7.39 23.68
C SER A 6 2.57 6.50 22.52
N LEU A 7 3.72 6.86 21.92
CA LEU A 7 4.36 6.07 20.86
C LEU A 7 4.89 4.73 21.37
N GLU A 8 5.51 4.69 22.55
CA GLU A 8 5.99 3.45 23.16
C GLU A 8 4.83 2.52 23.49
N ARG A 9 3.73 3.04 24.04
CA ARG A 9 2.51 2.25 24.29
C ARG A 9 1.93 1.66 23.01
N LEU A 10 1.88 2.45 21.93
CA LEU A 10 1.41 1.97 20.62
C LEU A 10 2.32 0.85 20.09
N ARG A 11 3.65 1.04 20.14
CA ARG A 11 4.61 0.01 19.72
C ARG A 11 4.45 -1.29 20.52
N GLU A 12 4.29 -1.20 21.83
CA GLU A 12 4.07 -2.35 22.69
C GLU A 12 2.77 -3.09 22.34
N SER A 13 1.68 -2.36 22.10
CA SER A 13 0.39 -2.97 21.72
C SER A 13 0.42 -3.65 20.35
N LEU A 14 1.24 -3.16 19.41
CA LEU A 14 1.39 -3.71 18.07
C LEU A 14 2.40 -4.88 18.01
N ARG A 15 3.29 -5.02 19.00
CA ARG A 15 4.35 -6.03 19.00
C ARG A 15 3.85 -7.46 18.77
N PRO A 16 2.79 -7.94 19.46
CA PRO A 16 2.29 -9.31 19.25
C PRO A 16 1.75 -9.53 17.84
N LEU A 17 1.01 -8.56 17.30
CA LEU A 17 0.45 -8.62 15.94
C LEU A 17 1.57 -8.62 14.89
N ARG A 18 2.57 -7.75 15.06
CA ARG A 18 3.74 -7.72 14.19
C ARG A 18 4.49 -9.05 14.19
N ALA A 19 4.67 -9.67 15.35
CA ALA A 19 5.32 -10.98 15.46
C ALA A 19 4.53 -12.05 14.71
N GLN A 20 3.20 -12.07 14.80
CA GLN A 20 2.34 -13.00 14.05
C GLN A 20 2.46 -12.81 12.54
N VAL A 21 2.50 -11.56 12.06
CA VAL A 21 2.67 -11.27 10.63
C VAL A 21 4.05 -11.72 10.13
N VAL A 22 5.12 -11.32 10.83
CA VAL A 22 6.51 -11.61 10.42
C VAL A 22 6.82 -13.11 10.45
N GLN A 23 6.19 -13.85 11.39
CA GLN A 23 6.37 -15.30 11.56
C GLN A 23 5.26 -16.10 10.88
N HIS A 24 4.46 -15.49 10.02
CA HIS A 24 3.34 -16.19 9.41
C HIS A 24 3.83 -17.33 8.52
N LYS A 25 3.21 -18.50 8.68
CA LYS A 25 3.59 -19.73 8.00
C LYS A 25 3.53 -19.66 6.47
N VAL A 26 2.82 -18.69 5.90
CA VAL A 26 2.73 -18.48 4.45
C VAL A 26 4.11 -18.30 3.81
N TYR A 27 5.05 -17.63 4.51
CA TYR A 27 6.39 -17.41 3.98
C TYR A 27 7.19 -18.70 3.80
N GLY A 28 6.95 -19.70 4.66
CA GLY A 28 7.53 -21.03 4.52
C GLY A 28 6.75 -21.97 3.58
N ALA A 29 5.59 -21.56 3.10
CA ALA A 29 4.77 -22.34 2.17
C ALA A 29 5.01 -21.96 0.69
N ILE A 30 5.75 -20.88 0.42
CA ILE A 30 6.09 -20.44 -0.94
C ILE A 30 7.42 -21.12 -1.31
N GLU A 31 7.36 -22.26 -1.97
CA GLU A 31 8.52 -23.06 -2.37
C GLU A 31 8.68 -23.15 -3.89
N THR A 32 7.60 -22.96 -4.65
CA THR A 32 7.56 -23.09 -6.10
C THR A 32 7.08 -21.80 -6.76
N LEU A 33 7.28 -21.69 -8.09
CA LEU A 33 6.73 -20.59 -8.87
C LEU A 33 5.20 -20.57 -8.82
N GLU A 34 4.57 -21.73 -8.76
CA GLU A 34 3.12 -21.83 -8.64
C GLU A 34 2.61 -21.29 -7.30
N ASP A 35 3.28 -21.62 -6.20
CA ASP A 35 2.95 -21.07 -4.88
C ASP A 35 3.10 -19.54 -4.86
N LEU A 36 4.13 -19.02 -5.54
CA LEU A 36 4.33 -17.58 -5.68
C LEU A 36 3.18 -16.92 -6.47
N ARG A 37 2.74 -17.51 -7.59
CA ARG A 37 1.60 -17.04 -8.36
C ARG A 37 0.34 -16.95 -7.50
N ILE A 38 0.01 -18.04 -6.81
CA ILE A 38 -1.14 -18.09 -5.91
C ILE A 38 -1.04 -17.01 -4.82
N PHE A 39 0.14 -16.84 -4.22
CA PHE A 39 0.36 -15.78 -3.23
C PHE A 39 0.12 -14.40 -3.83
N MET A 40 0.70 -14.09 -5.00
CA MET A 40 0.58 -12.79 -5.65
C MET A 40 -0.87 -12.46 -6.03
N GLU A 41 -1.64 -13.43 -6.50
CA GLU A 41 -3.07 -13.29 -6.85
C GLU A 41 -3.97 -12.84 -5.68
N HIS A 42 -3.53 -13.12 -4.45
CA HIS A 42 -4.21 -12.68 -3.23
C HIS A 42 -3.58 -11.40 -2.66
N HIS A 43 -2.24 -11.33 -2.63
CA HIS A 43 -1.51 -10.23 -2.02
C HIS A 43 -1.65 -8.92 -2.79
N VAL A 44 -1.91 -8.95 -4.10
CA VAL A 44 -2.11 -7.76 -4.94
C VAL A 44 -3.21 -6.84 -4.40
N PHE A 45 -4.24 -7.39 -3.78
CA PHE A 45 -5.30 -6.60 -3.15
C PHE A 45 -4.82 -5.83 -1.92
N ALA A 46 -3.87 -6.39 -1.16
CA ALA A 46 -3.23 -5.67 -0.07
C ALA A 46 -2.31 -4.55 -0.57
N VAL A 47 -1.62 -4.75 -1.69
CA VAL A 47 -0.82 -3.70 -2.36
C VAL A 47 -1.73 -2.54 -2.81
N TRP A 48 -2.86 -2.85 -3.44
CA TRP A 48 -3.87 -1.86 -3.82
C TRP A 48 -4.45 -1.13 -2.59
N ASP A 49 -4.84 -1.87 -1.54
CA ASP A 49 -5.46 -1.32 -0.34
C ASP A 49 -4.52 -0.37 0.41
N PHE A 50 -3.22 -0.66 0.39
CA PHE A 50 -2.21 0.23 0.97
C PHE A 50 -2.25 1.64 0.35
N MET A 51 -2.40 1.74 -0.97
CA MET A 51 -2.58 3.04 -1.64
C MET A 51 -3.87 3.75 -1.22
N SER A 52 -4.98 3.03 -1.04
CA SER A 52 -6.23 3.59 -0.56
C SER A 52 -6.08 4.13 0.87
N LEU A 53 -5.42 3.38 1.75
CA LEU A 53 -5.08 3.82 3.11
C LEU A 53 -4.20 5.07 3.08
N LEU A 54 -3.17 5.07 2.25
CA LEU A 54 -2.23 6.18 2.12
C LEU A 54 -2.92 7.46 1.62
N LYS A 55 -3.83 7.34 0.64
CA LYS A 55 -4.64 8.47 0.15
C LYS A 55 -5.61 8.99 1.21
N ALA A 56 -6.21 8.13 2.01
CA ALA A 56 -7.02 8.54 3.17
C ALA A 56 -6.18 9.32 4.19
N LEU A 57 -4.99 8.83 4.53
CA LEU A 57 -4.07 9.52 5.42
C LEU A 57 -3.58 10.86 4.84
N GLN A 58 -3.31 10.93 3.54
CA GLN A 58 -2.94 12.18 2.87
C GLN A 58 -4.06 13.22 2.97
N ARG A 59 -5.32 12.82 2.74
CA ARG A 59 -6.48 13.68 2.88
C ARG A 59 -6.69 14.17 4.31
N ASP A 60 -6.52 13.30 5.30
CA ASP A 60 -6.79 13.60 6.70
C ASP A 60 -5.65 14.39 7.37
N LEU A 61 -4.40 14.17 6.96
CA LEU A 61 -3.20 14.75 7.58
C LEU A 61 -2.58 15.92 6.79
N THR A 62 -3.07 16.17 5.57
CA THR A 62 -2.64 17.28 4.71
C THR A 62 -3.86 18.00 4.16
N CYS A 63 -3.67 18.98 3.28
CA CYS A 63 -4.76 19.59 2.52
C CYS A 63 -4.63 19.20 1.05
N VAL A 64 -5.63 18.51 0.52
CA VAL A 64 -5.76 18.18 -0.91
C VAL A 64 -6.88 18.98 -1.58
N GLU A 65 -7.54 19.86 -0.83
CA GLU A 65 -8.67 20.66 -1.29
C GLU A 65 -8.22 21.92 -2.03
N ILE A 66 -9.12 22.45 -2.84
CA ILE A 66 -8.96 23.73 -3.57
C ILE A 66 -10.05 24.70 -3.09
N PRO A 67 -9.72 25.92 -2.63
CA PRO A 67 -8.37 26.49 -2.50
C PRO A 67 -7.53 25.87 -1.37
N TRP A 68 -6.22 25.72 -1.61
CA TRP A 68 -5.30 25.13 -0.66
C TRP A 68 -5.08 26.03 0.57
N VAL A 69 -5.06 25.41 1.74
CA VAL A 69 -4.63 26.02 3.01
C VAL A 69 -3.65 25.10 3.73
N PRO A 70 -2.64 25.60 4.47
CA PRO A 70 -1.71 24.77 5.23
C PRO A 70 -2.45 24.07 6.38
N GLN A 71 -2.52 22.74 6.34
CA GLN A 71 -3.20 21.88 7.31
C GLN A 71 -2.29 20.79 7.83
N GLY A 72 -2.52 20.31 9.04
CA GLY A 72 -1.82 19.19 9.65
C GLY A 72 -0.41 19.55 10.16
N HIS A 73 0.21 18.60 10.87
CA HIS A 73 1.55 18.76 11.42
C HIS A 73 2.61 18.69 10.33
N ARG A 74 3.61 19.59 10.37
CA ARG A 74 4.62 19.73 9.30
C ARG A 74 5.37 18.44 8.98
N LEU A 75 5.78 17.68 10.01
CA LEU A 75 6.50 16.42 9.84
C LEU A 75 5.59 15.33 9.26
N SER A 76 4.34 15.26 9.71
CA SER A 76 3.36 14.28 9.17
C SER A 76 3.07 14.54 7.71
N ARG A 77 2.89 15.81 7.32
CA ARG A 77 2.73 16.19 5.90
C ARG A 77 3.91 15.75 5.05
N ARG A 78 5.14 16.01 5.54
CA ARG A 78 6.36 15.63 4.83
C ARG A 78 6.42 14.11 4.64
N LEU A 79 6.23 13.35 5.71
CA LEU A 79 6.28 11.89 5.69
C LEU A 79 5.24 11.30 4.71
N ILE A 80 3.98 11.73 4.82
CA ILE A 80 2.91 11.21 3.95
C ILE A 80 3.18 11.54 2.48
N ASN A 81 3.61 12.75 2.16
CA ASN A 81 3.89 13.13 0.77
C ASN A 81 5.12 12.41 0.19
N GLU A 82 6.13 12.10 1.00
CA GLU A 82 7.27 11.26 0.59
C GLU A 82 6.82 9.83 0.27
N ILE A 83 5.99 9.21 1.14
CA ILE A 83 5.47 7.88 0.88
C ILE A 83 4.57 7.89 -0.37
N VAL A 84 3.71 8.90 -0.55
CA VAL A 84 2.89 9.04 -1.76
C VAL A 84 3.77 9.15 -3.02
N LEU A 85 4.84 9.93 -2.97
CA LEU A 85 5.76 10.06 -4.09
C LEU A 85 6.37 8.71 -4.50
N GLU A 86 6.84 7.94 -3.52
CA GLU A 86 7.45 6.62 -3.74
C GLU A 86 6.42 5.57 -4.21
N GLU A 87 5.24 5.53 -3.58
CA GLU A 87 4.24 4.49 -3.88
C GLU A 87 3.45 4.75 -5.17
N GLU A 88 3.19 6.02 -5.52
CA GLU A 88 2.37 6.36 -6.68
C GLU A 88 3.18 6.63 -7.95
N SER A 89 4.44 7.05 -7.81
CA SER A 89 5.29 7.50 -8.93
C SER A 89 6.77 7.28 -8.66
N ASP A 90 7.14 6.06 -8.27
CA ASP A 90 8.53 5.68 -8.06
C ASP A 90 9.31 5.62 -9.38
N GLU A 91 10.63 5.78 -9.29
CA GLU A 91 11.51 5.68 -10.44
C GLU A 91 11.62 4.22 -10.93
N GLU A 92 11.33 4.00 -12.20
CA GLU A 92 11.46 2.69 -12.83
C GLU A 92 12.89 2.44 -13.33
N THR A 93 13.37 1.20 -13.16
CA THR A 93 14.65 0.77 -13.71
C THR A 93 14.61 0.82 -15.25
N GLY A 94 15.37 1.73 -15.84
CA GLY A 94 15.35 1.97 -17.29
C GLY A 94 14.80 3.33 -17.68
N GLY A 95 14.31 4.09 -16.72
CA GLY A 95 13.78 5.44 -16.86
C GLY A 95 12.27 5.48 -17.00
N GLY A 96 11.68 6.49 -16.40
CA GLY A 96 10.23 6.66 -16.27
C GLY A 96 9.77 6.56 -14.83
N TYR A 97 8.47 6.58 -14.64
CA TYR A 97 7.84 6.51 -13.33
C TYR A 97 6.68 5.53 -13.36
N ILE A 98 6.51 4.77 -12.27
CA ILE A 98 5.48 3.73 -12.16
C ILE A 98 5.02 3.64 -10.70
N SER A 99 3.74 3.34 -10.45
CA SER A 99 3.29 3.04 -9.10
C SER A 99 3.73 1.63 -8.67
N HIS A 100 3.91 1.43 -7.36
CA HIS A 100 4.22 0.09 -6.83
C HIS A 100 3.13 -0.93 -7.17
N PHE A 101 1.86 -0.49 -7.23
CA PHE A 101 0.77 -1.36 -7.67
C PHE A 101 0.93 -1.80 -9.13
N GLU A 102 1.22 -0.86 -10.06
CA GLU A 102 1.44 -1.19 -11.48
C GLU A 102 2.66 -2.08 -11.67
N LEU A 103 3.75 -1.80 -10.94
CA LEU A 103 4.96 -2.63 -10.95
C LEU A 103 4.66 -4.06 -10.44
N TYR A 104 3.88 -4.19 -9.36
CA TYR A 104 3.46 -5.48 -8.82
C TYR A 104 2.60 -6.26 -9.83
N ARG A 105 1.64 -5.59 -10.45
CA ARG A 105 0.78 -6.18 -11.49
C ARG A 105 1.60 -6.64 -12.70
N ALA A 106 2.56 -5.85 -13.16
CA ALA A 106 3.47 -6.24 -14.24
C ALA A 106 4.31 -7.48 -13.88
N ALA A 107 4.80 -7.56 -12.63
CA ALA A 107 5.51 -8.74 -12.13
C ALA A 107 4.60 -9.98 -12.08
N MET A 108 3.33 -9.85 -11.72
CA MET A 108 2.34 -10.93 -11.79
C MET A 108 2.20 -11.46 -13.21
N GLU A 109 2.04 -10.57 -14.18
CA GLU A 109 1.91 -10.91 -15.60
C GLU A 109 3.16 -11.63 -16.12
N GLN A 110 4.36 -11.12 -15.77
CA GLN A 110 5.64 -11.75 -16.15
C GLN A 110 5.81 -13.15 -15.58
N CYS A 111 5.40 -13.42 -14.36
CA CYS A 111 5.49 -14.75 -13.78
C CYS A 111 4.33 -15.67 -14.15
N GLY A 112 3.32 -15.18 -14.88
CA GLY A 112 2.15 -15.93 -15.33
C GLY A 112 1.09 -16.16 -14.26
N ALA A 113 0.99 -15.27 -13.26
CA ALA A 113 -0.11 -15.24 -12.29
C ALA A 113 -1.39 -14.67 -12.96
N ASP A 114 -2.55 -15.06 -12.44
CA ASP A 114 -3.84 -14.57 -12.93
C ASP A 114 -4.12 -13.13 -12.47
N ILE A 115 -4.12 -12.19 -13.40
CA ILE A 115 -4.45 -10.77 -13.16
C ILE A 115 -5.93 -10.44 -13.37
N SER A 116 -6.73 -11.35 -13.88
CA SER A 116 -8.12 -11.09 -14.29
C SER A 116 -8.99 -10.62 -13.12
N ARG A 117 -8.76 -11.14 -11.92
CA ARG A 117 -9.53 -10.78 -10.72
C ARG A 117 -9.27 -9.34 -10.28
N VAL A 118 -8.00 -8.94 -10.23
CA VAL A 118 -7.64 -7.58 -9.82
C VAL A 118 -8.05 -6.56 -10.89
N ASP A 119 -7.91 -6.89 -12.18
CA ASP A 119 -8.36 -6.03 -13.26
C ASP A 119 -9.88 -5.83 -13.26
N SER A 120 -10.65 -6.91 -13.05
CA SER A 120 -12.11 -6.83 -12.90
C SER A 120 -12.53 -6.00 -11.68
N PHE A 121 -11.80 -6.11 -10.57
CA PHE A 121 -12.04 -5.31 -9.37
C PHE A 121 -11.82 -3.82 -9.64
N LEU A 122 -10.70 -3.44 -10.28
CA LEU A 122 -10.43 -2.04 -10.64
C LEU A 122 -11.46 -1.47 -11.62
N GLU A 123 -11.88 -2.28 -12.59
CA GLU A 123 -12.94 -1.90 -13.53
C GLU A 123 -14.26 -1.61 -12.81
N ALA A 124 -14.63 -2.45 -11.83
CA ALA A 124 -15.83 -2.23 -11.02
C ALA A 124 -15.75 -0.93 -10.21
N LEU A 125 -14.58 -0.61 -9.64
CA LEU A 125 -14.37 0.65 -8.92
C LEU A 125 -14.48 1.88 -9.85
N ARG A 126 -13.92 1.82 -11.05
CA ARG A 126 -14.01 2.91 -12.04
C ARG A 126 -15.47 3.17 -12.40
N ARG A 127 -16.24 2.12 -12.69
CA ARG A 127 -17.68 2.25 -12.99
C ARG A 127 -18.51 2.80 -11.84
N GLY A 128 -18.18 2.46 -10.60
CA GLY A 128 -18.84 3.01 -9.40
C GLY A 128 -18.59 4.51 -9.23
N ASN A 129 -17.39 4.98 -9.60
CA ASN A 129 -17.03 6.41 -9.54
C ASN A 129 -17.64 7.24 -10.68
N ASP A 130 -18.02 6.61 -11.80
CA ASP A 130 -18.65 7.29 -12.95
C ASP A 130 -20.18 7.49 -12.76
N MET A 131 -20.76 7.05 -11.64
CA MET A 131 -22.20 7.11 -11.37
C MET A 131 -22.62 8.22 -10.37
N ASP A 132 -21.69 9.01 -9.87
CA ASP A 132 -21.90 10.17 -8.99
C ASP A 132 -21.64 11.48 -9.76
#